data_0b8a4d3e6d115c17d288d7099ae93901
#
_entry.id   0b8a4d3e6d115c17d288d7099ae93901
#
_cell.length_a   1.000
_cell.length_b   1.000
_cell.length_c   1.000
_cell.angle_alpha   90.00
_cell.angle_beta   90.00
_cell.angle_gamma   90.00
#
_symmetry.space_group_name_H-M   'P 1'
#
loop_
_entity.id
_entity.type
_entity.pdbx_description
1 polymer ?
#
loop_
_entity_poly.entity_id
_entity_poly.type
_entity_poly.pdbx_seq_one_letter_code
_entity_poly.pdbx_strand_id
1 'polypeptide(L)'
;MFGSLREDERMVGAVRRARAAGIRTGLVSNSMGAGRFDRSRFPELFDGVVISGEVGLHKPQPEIFLLGAERAGVPPEECVFVDDLRENCDGAEAVGMTAVLHRGAETTLPELERLLGISLS
;
A
#
# COMPACT_ATOMS: atom_id res chain seq x y z
N MET A 1 -2.94 -1.46 1.76
CA MET A 1 -2.32 -0.51 0.81
C MET A 1 -0.82 -0.54 0.94
N PHE A 2 -0.13 -0.32 -0.14
CA PHE A 2 1.32 -0.28 -0.16
C PHE A 2 1.80 1.15 -0.39
N GLY A 3 2.77 1.58 0.41
CA GLY A 3 3.42 2.87 0.24
C GLY A 3 4.65 2.74 -0.66
N SER A 4 5.66 3.56 -0.40
CA SER A 4 6.87 3.68 -1.23
C SER A 4 7.72 2.40 -1.27
N LEU A 5 7.14 1.28 -1.64
CA LEU A 5 7.89 0.05 -1.79
C LEU A 5 8.63 0.08 -3.13
N ARG A 6 9.90 -0.25 -3.08
CA ARG A 6 10.67 -0.46 -4.28
C ARG A 6 10.18 -1.75 -4.94
N GLU A 7 10.52 -1.93 -6.21
CA GLU A 7 10.14 -3.12 -6.96
C GLU A 7 10.81 -4.37 -6.40
N ASP A 8 10.24 -4.89 -5.31
CA ASP A 8 10.61 -6.18 -4.76
C ASP A 8 9.61 -7.18 -5.32
N GLU A 9 10.08 -8.10 -6.15
CA GLU A 9 9.20 -9.08 -6.80
C GLU A 9 8.47 -9.98 -5.80
N ARG A 10 9.03 -10.19 -4.62
CA ARG A 10 8.34 -10.94 -3.57
C ARG A 10 7.12 -10.17 -3.07
N MET A 11 7.25 -8.85 -2.93
CA MET A 11 6.13 -7.99 -2.54
C MET A 11 5.09 -7.88 -3.66
N VAL A 12 5.53 -7.77 -4.90
CA VAL A 12 4.63 -7.77 -6.06
C VAL A 12 3.83 -9.07 -6.10
N GLY A 13 4.50 -10.20 -5.89
CA GLY A 13 3.84 -11.51 -5.82
C GLY A 13 2.80 -11.57 -4.69
N ALA A 14 3.12 -10.97 -3.54
CA ALA A 14 2.18 -10.92 -2.41
C ALA A 14 0.93 -10.12 -2.77
N VAL A 15 1.08 -9.00 -3.48
CA VAL A 15 -0.08 -8.20 -3.94
C VAL A 15 -0.97 -9.04 -4.85
N ARG A 16 -0.37 -9.75 -5.79
CA ARG A 16 -1.13 -10.62 -6.70
C ARG A 16 -1.91 -11.69 -5.94
N ARG A 17 -1.29 -12.32 -4.95
CA ARG A 17 -1.93 -13.37 -4.14
C ARG A 17 -3.05 -12.79 -3.28
N ALA A 18 -2.85 -11.60 -2.71
CA ALA A 18 -3.89 -10.92 -1.95
C ALA A 18 -5.12 -10.66 -2.83
N ARG A 19 -4.91 -10.15 -4.04
CA ARG A 19 -6.02 -9.90 -4.96
C ARG A 19 -6.72 -11.18 -5.36
N ALA A 20 -5.96 -12.25 -5.61
CA ALA A 20 -6.54 -13.55 -5.95
C ALA A 20 -7.39 -14.09 -4.81
N ALA A 21 -7.08 -13.72 -3.56
CA ALA A 21 -7.85 -14.10 -2.39
C ALA A 21 -9.05 -13.18 -2.11
N GLY A 22 -9.28 -12.19 -2.98
CA GLY A 22 -10.42 -11.28 -2.84
C GLY A 22 -10.13 -10.04 -2.02
N ILE A 23 -8.87 -9.78 -1.67
CA ILE A 23 -8.48 -8.61 -0.90
C ILE A 23 -8.26 -7.44 -1.86
N ARG A 24 -8.82 -6.28 -1.51
CA ARG A 24 -8.63 -5.07 -2.31
C ARG A 24 -7.26 -4.48 -1.99
N THR A 25 -6.57 -4.03 -3.03
CA THR A 25 -5.20 -3.54 -2.91
C THR A 25 -5.10 -2.12 -3.43
N GLY A 26 -4.14 -1.37 -2.90
CA GLY A 26 -3.92 0.01 -3.32
C GLY A 26 -2.47 0.42 -3.19
N LEU A 27 -2.10 1.45 -3.94
CA LEU A 27 -0.77 2.04 -3.90
C LEU A 27 -0.90 3.53 -3.53
N VAL A 28 -0.10 3.96 -2.55
CA VAL A 28 0.07 5.37 -2.21
C VAL A 28 1.56 5.69 -2.32
N SER A 29 1.92 6.55 -3.26
CA SER A 29 3.32 6.84 -3.54
C SER A 29 3.62 8.32 -3.47
N ASN A 30 4.77 8.68 -2.86
CA ASN A 30 5.29 10.04 -2.81
C ASN A 30 6.17 10.37 -4.02
N SER A 31 5.76 9.96 -5.20
CA SER A 31 6.51 10.26 -6.40
C SER A 31 6.10 11.61 -7.00
N MET A 32 7.08 12.37 -7.43
CA MET A 32 6.87 13.66 -8.08
C MET A 32 6.77 13.54 -9.60
N GLY A 33 7.08 12.39 -10.17
CA GLY A 33 7.08 12.21 -11.61
C GLY A 33 6.40 10.93 -12.04
N ALA A 34 5.40 11.03 -12.91
CA ALA A 34 4.66 9.88 -13.41
C ALA A 34 5.50 8.95 -14.27
N GLY A 35 6.65 9.42 -14.80
CA GLY A 35 7.50 8.63 -15.70
C GLY A 35 8.41 7.63 -15.02
N ARG A 36 8.42 7.55 -13.69
CA ARG A 36 9.33 6.66 -12.95
C ARG A 36 8.77 5.28 -12.68
N PHE A 37 7.48 5.07 -12.94
CA PHE A 37 6.82 3.82 -12.65
C PHE A 37 6.41 3.12 -13.94
N ASP A 38 6.55 1.81 -13.94
CA ASP A 38 5.91 1.00 -14.97
C ASP A 38 4.43 0.86 -14.59
N ARG A 39 3.64 1.82 -15.03
CA ARG A 39 2.21 1.87 -14.70
C ARG A 39 1.40 0.82 -15.44
N SER A 40 2.02 0.13 -16.40
CA SER A 40 1.32 -0.90 -17.15
C SER A 40 0.86 -2.06 -16.27
N ARG A 41 1.55 -2.28 -15.13
CA ARG A 41 1.21 -3.35 -14.18
C ARG A 41 0.16 -2.92 -13.15
N PHE A 42 -0.12 -1.62 -13.02
CA PHE A 42 -1.00 -1.12 -11.96
C PHE A 42 -2.41 -1.68 -12.01
N PRO A 43 -3.09 -1.75 -13.18
CA PRO A 43 -4.46 -2.27 -13.21
C PRO A 43 -4.59 -3.72 -12.73
N GLU A 44 -3.55 -4.54 -12.92
CA GLU A 44 -3.59 -5.93 -12.47
C GLU A 44 -3.17 -6.09 -11.01
N LEU A 45 -2.48 -5.08 -10.45
CA LEU A 45 -1.97 -5.14 -9.09
C LEU A 45 -2.84 -4.38 -8.09
N PHE A 46 -3.44 -3.26 -8.48
CA PHE A 46 -4.09 -2.35 -7.54
C PHE A 46 -5.50 -2.00 -7.98
N ASP A 47 -6.41 -1.99 -7.00
CA ASP A 47 -7.78 -1.48 -7.19
C ASP A 47 -7.80 0.04 -7.17
N GLY A 48 -6.86 0.66 -6.44
CA GLY A 48 -6.73 2.11 -6.37
C GLY A 48 -5.28 2.54 -6.33
N VAL A 49 -4.98 3.67 -6.98
CA VAL A 49 -3.62 4.23 -7.03
C VAL A 49 -3.69 5.71 -6.72
N VAL A 50 -2.83 6.16 -5.80
CA VAL A 50 -2.65 7.57 -5.48
C VAL A 50 -1.18 7.91 -5.63
N ILE A 51 -0.87 8.85 -6.52
CA ILE A 51 0.50 9.32 -6.73
C ILE A 51 0.55 10.80 -6.36
N SER A 52 1.44 11.16 -5.44
CA SER A 52 1.55 12.50 -4.89
C SER A 52 1.60 13.59 -5.96
N GLY A 53 2.41 13.38 -6.99
CA GLY A 53 2.55 14.36 -8.07
C GLY A 53 1.28 14.61 -8.88
N GLU A 54 0.29 13.71 -8.78
CA GLU A 54 -0.96 13.81 -9.52
C GLU A 54 -2.09 14.42 -8.69
N VAL A 55 -2.03 14.27 -7.36
CA VAL A 55 -3.15 14.68 -6.49
C VAL A 55 -2.84 15.88 -5.61
N GLY A 56 -1.59 16.34 -5.59
CA GLY A 56 -1.19 17.49 -4.78
C GLY A 56 -1.12 17.22 -3.28
N LEU A 57 -1.15 15.96 -2.88
CA LEU A 57 -1.01 15.52 -1.49
C LEU A 57 0.22 14.66 -1.36
N HIS A 58 0.78 14.53 -0.16
CA HIS A 58 1.91 13.62 0.05
C HIS A 58 1.85 13.01 1.45
N LYS A 59 2.49 11.86 1.62
CA LYS A 59 2.61 11.22 2.92
C LYS A 59 3.55 12.05 3.79
N PRO A 60 3.30 12.23 5.07
CA PRO A 60 2.24 11.56 5.85
C PRO A 60 0.97 12.39 6.06
N GLN A 61 0.59 13.25 5.13
CA GLN A 61 -0.66 14.01 5.25
C GLN A 61 -1.86 13.07 5.38
N PRO A 62 -2.77 13.28 6.36
CA PRO A 62 -3.89 12.36 6.56
C PRO A 62 -4.77 12.21 5.32
N GLU A 63 -4.93 13.28 4.55
CA GLU A 63 -5.79 13.28 3.36
C GLU A 63 -5.35 12.27 2.32
N ILE A 64 -4.03 12.01 2.18
CA ILE A 64 -3.56 11.07 1.16
C ILE A 64 -3.93 9.62 1.53
N PHE A 65 -3.90 9.28 2.82
CA PHE A 65 -4.29 7.95 3.28
C PHE A 65 -5.80 7.74 3.09
N LEU A 66 -6.60 8.76 3.39
CA LEU A 66 -8.04 8.70 3.21
C LEU A 66 -8.40 8.55 1.74
N LEU A 67 -7.72 9.28 0.86
CA LEU A 67 -7.94 9.16 -0.58
C LEU A 67 -7.56 7.76 -1.08
N GLY A 68 -6.44 7.21 -0.58
CA GLY A 68 -6.01 5.86 -0.93
C GLY A 68 -7.05 4.82 -0.54
N ALA A 69 -7.59 4.91 0.67
CA ALA A 69 -8.63 4.01 1.14
C ALA A 69 -9.90 4.13 0.28
N GLU A 70 -10.30 5.35 -0.05
CA GLU A 70 -11.46 5.60 -0.91
C GLU A 70 -11.29 4.96 -2.29
N ARG A 71 -10.14 5.16 -2.92
CA ARG A 71 -9.87 4.59 -4.25
C ARG A 71 -9.78 3.07 -4.23
N ALA A 72 -9.26 2.49 -3.15
CA ALA A 72 -9.25 1.04 -2.98
C ALA A 72 -10.63 0.48 -2.61
N GLY A 73 -11.55 1.34 -2.15
CA GLY A 73 -12.90 0.93 -1.79
C GLY A 73 -12.99 0.24 -0.43
N VAL A 74 -12.11 0.60 0.50
CA VAL A 74 -12.04 -0.02 1.84
C VAL A 74 -11.99 1.09 2.89
N PRO A 75 -12.78 1.00 3.98
CA PRO A 75 -12.70 1.99 5.05
C PRO A 75 -11.31 1.95 5.71
N PRO A 76 -10.80 3.11 6.22
CA PRO A 76 -9.47 3.15 6.81
C PRO A 76 -9.23 2.12 7.91
N GLU A 77 -10.20 1.89 8.77
CA GLU A 77 -10.07 0.94 9.88
C GLU A 77 -9.94 -0.52 9.43
N GLU A 78 -10.22 -0.81 8.16
CA GLU A 78 -10.04 -2.13 7.58
C GLU A 78 -8.81 -2.21 6.67
N CYS A 79 -8.04 -1.12 6.56
CA CYS A 79 -6.84 -1.08 5.73
C CYS A 79 -5.60 -1.49 6.52
N VAL A 80 -4.74 -2.25 5.86
CA VAL A 80 -3.36 -2.48 6.32
C VAL A 80 -2.45 -1.68 5.40
N PHE A 81 -1.64 -0.81 5.98
CA PHE A 81 -0.72 0.04 5.22
C PHE A 81 0.72 -0.43 5.44
N VAL A 82 1.46 -0.64 4.36
CA VAL A 82 2.84 -1.12 4.40
C VAL A 82 3.74 -0.04 3.80
N ASP A 83 4.74 0.40 4.56
CA ASP A 83 5.67 1.43 4.11
C ASP A 83 7.01 1.23 4.81
N ASP A 84 8.09 1.69 4.21
CA ASP A 84 9.44 1.57 4.78
C ASP A 84 9.83 2.77 5.66
N LEU A 85 8.99 3.80 5.74
CA LEU A 85 9.25 4.97 6.59
C LEU A 85 8.30 4.99 7.78
N ARG A 86 8.88 5.12 8.98
CA ARG A 86 8.12 5.18 10.23
C ARG A 86 7.10 6.31 10.22
N GLU A 87 7.48 7.48 9.74
CA GLU A 87 6.58 8.65 9.73
C GLU A 87 5.34 8.40 8.88
N ASN A 88 5.46 7.64 7.80
CA ASN A 88 4.33 7.28 6.96
C ASN A 88 3.43 6.27 7.65
N CYS A 89 4.02 5.31 8.35
CA CYS A 89 3.25 4.35 9.14
C CYS A 89 2.48 5.05 10.25
N ASP A 90 3.12 6.01 10.92
CA ASP A 90 2.46 6.78 11.98
C ASP A 90 1.28 7.60 11.41
N GLY A 91 1.46 8.17 10.22
CA GLY A 91 0.38 8.89 9.54
C GLY A 91 -0.81 8.02 9.19
N ALA A 92 -0.55 6.80 8.74
CA ALA A 92 -1.60 5.84 8.44
C ALA A 92 -2.36 5.44 9.72
N GLU A 93 -1.63 5.19 10.81
CA GLU A 93 -2.26 4.84 12.09
C GLU A 93 -3.13 5.98 12.61
N ALA A 94 -2.74 7.22 12.37
CA ALA A 94 -3.49 8.38 12.83
C ALA A 94 -4.88 8.48 12.17
N VAL A 95 -5.08 7.86 11.02
CA VAL A 95 -6.40 7.83 10.36
C VAL A 95 -7.14 6.50 10.59
N GLY A 96 -6.61 5.64 11.45
CA GLY A 96 -7.28 4.40 11.84
C GLY A 96 -6.81 3.14 11.12
N MET A 97 -5.80 3.24 10.28
CA MET A 97 -5.25 2.06 9.60
C MET A 97 -4.33 1.27 10.51
N THR A 98 -4.15 -0.02 10.21
CA THR A 98 -3.08 -0.81 10.80
C THR A 98 -1.85 -0.66 9.92
N ALA A 99 -0.71 -0.30 10.50
CA ALA A 99 0.50 -0.08 9.72
C ALA A 99 1.55 -1.13 10.00
N VAL A 100 2.27 -1.53 8.95
CA VAL A 100 3.40 -2.46 9.04
C VAL A 100 4.63 -1.74 8.49
N LEU A 101 5.66 -1.60 9.31
CA LEU A 101 6.93 -1.02 8.87
C LEU A 101 7.70 -2.08 8.08
N HIS A 102 7.91 -1.80 6.80
CA HIS A 102 8.58 -2.72 5.89
C HIS A 102 10.11 -2.63 6.05
N ARG A 103 10.73 -3.73 6.42
CA ARG A 103 12.18 -3.85 6.52
C ARG A 103 12.75 -4.94 5.61
N GLY A 104 11.89 -5.68 4.93
CA GLY A 104 12.22 -6.75 4.01
C GLY A 104 11.06 -7.69 3.89
N ALA A 105 10.96 -8.40 2.77
CA ALA A 105 9.86 -9.31 2.52
C ALA A 105 9.82 -10.44 3.55
N GLU A 106 10.97 -10.90 4.01
CA GLU A 106 11.07 -12.00 4.99
C GLU A 106 10.44 -11.68 6.34
N THR A 107 10.32 -10.40 6.70
CA THR A 107 9.62 -9.99 7.92
C THR A 107 8.22 -9.45 7.64
N THR A 108 8.04 -8.77 6.52
CA THR A 108 6.75 -8.16 6.17
C THR A 108 5.69 -9.19 5.78
N LEU A 109 6.06 -10.20 4.98
CA LEU A 109 5.09 -11.17 4.50
C LEU A 109 4.44 -11.99 5.61
N PRO A 110 5.19 -12.53 6.60
CA PRO A 110 4.54 -13.24 7.71
C PRO A 110 3.59 -12.36 8.51
N GLU A 111 3.94 -11.07 8.70
CA GLU A 111 3.08 -10.14 9.41
C GLU A 111 1.79 -9.87 8.65
N LEU A 112 1.89 -9.67 7.33
CA LEU A 112 0.71 -9.49 6.48
C LEU A 112 -0.17 -10.73 6.47
N GLU A 113 0.43 -11.92 6.40
CA GLU A 113 -0.32 -13.17 6.44
C GLU A 113 -1.12 -13.29 7.73
N ARG A 114 -0.51 -12.91 8.86
CA ARG A 114 -1.18 -12.91 10.16
C ARG A 114 -2.34 -11.93 10.19
N LEU A 115 -2.14 -10.70 9.67
CA LEU A 115 -3.16 -9.66 9.69
C LEU A 115 -4.30 -9.94 8.72
N LEU A 116 -4.00 -10.49 7.56
CA LEU A 116 -4.99 -10.72 6.51
C LEU A 116 -5.62 -12.10 6.57
N GLY A 117 -5.01 -13.03 7.31
CA GLY A 117 -5.53 -14.38 7.45
C GLY A 117 -5.41 -15.24 6.20
N ILE A 118 -4.44 -14.95 5.33
CA ILE A 118 -4.22 -15.68 4.07
C ILE A 118 -2.75 -15.99 3.88
N SER A 119 -2.44 -16.89 2.96
CA SER A 119 -1.06 -17.17 2.57
C SER A 119 -0.63 -16.22 1.45
N LEU A 120 0.58 -15.67 1.57
CA LEU A 120 1.15 -14.75 0.58
C LEU A 120 2.46 -15.28 -0.03
N SER A 121 2.81 -16.49 0.29
CA SER A 121 4.05 -17.08 -0.25
C SER A 121 3.78 -18.39 -0.97
#